data_5f135e37de47a97e10717dce1b8b0c95
#
_entry.id   5f135e37de47a97e10717dce1b8b0c95
#
_cell.length_a   1.000
_cell.length_b   1.000
_cell.length_c   1.000
_cell.angle_alpha   90.00
_cell.angle_beta   90.00
_cell.angle_gamma   90.00
#
_symmetry.space_group_name_H-M   'P 1'
#
loop_
_entity.id
_entity.type
_entity.pdbx_description
1 polymer ?
#
loop_
_entity_poly.entity_id
_entity_poly.type
_entity_poly.pdbx_seq_one_letter_code
_entity_poly.pdbx_strand_id
1 'polypeptide(L)'
;MRPEVFKMVDRVVAIDPGLETIHCEGLVPEESSIFEGHFPGHPLMPGVLLIEAMAQTTGWLVLARNRFDKMPFLATVKEAKLRTFVVPGQNLDLYSKILHEGSGFVVAQTRCTCEGKPICNAELVFRVLPWPEGRMKDVVLKVAERVEFPVADYVDA
;
A
#
# COMPACT_ATOMS: atom_id res chain seq x y z
N MET A 1 -2.64 3.58 10.95
CA MET A 1 -3.59 3.45 9.79
C MET A 1 -5.02 3.82 10.20
N ARG A 2 -5.88 4.05 9.23
CA ARG A 2 -7.32 4.30 9.42
C ARG A 2 -8.09 3.48 8.38
N PRO A 3 -8.33 2.20 8.66
CA PRO A 3 -8.89 1.27 7.68
C PRO A 3 -10.31 1.64 7.22
N GLU A 4 -11.11 2.27 8.08
CA GLU A 4 -12.47 2.74 7.77
C GLU A 4 -12.55 3.80 6.66
N VAL A 5 -11.42 4.45 6.35
CA VAL A 5 -11.27 5.42 5.27
C VAL A 5 -10.12 5.07 4.32
N PHE A 6 -9.76 3.79 4.26
CA PHE A 6 -8.73 3.24 3.38
C PHE A 6 -7.34 3.90 3.49
N LYS A 7 -6.98 4.40 4.65
CA LYS A 7 -5.62 4.90 4.95
C LYS A 7 -4.81 3.78 5.59
N MET A 8 -4.19 2.96 4.75
CA MET A 8 -3.56 1.71 5.17
C MET A 8 -2.06 1.84 5.42
N VAL A 9 -1.41 2.87 4.89
CA VAL A 9 0.01 3.16 5.10
C VAL A 9 0.14 4.39 6.00
N ASP A 10 0.98 4.29 7.04
CA ASP A 10 1.28 5.40 7.92
C ASP A 10 2.58 6.09 7.52
N ARG A 11 3.57 5.32 7.06
CA ARG A 11 4.88 5.86 6.72
C ARG A 11 5.56 5.08 5.61
N VAL A 12 6.17 5.80 4.67
CA VAL A 12 7.17 5.26 3.75
C VAL A 12 8.51 5.26 4.46
N VAL A 13 9.05 4.07 4.70
CA VAL A 13 10.32 3.89 5.43
C VAL A 13 11.51 4.04 4.52
N ALA A 14 11.46 3.37 3.36
CA ALA A 14 12.55 3.37 2.40
C ALA A 14 12.07 3.05 0.99
N ILE A 15 12.67 3.69 0.02
CA ILE A 15 12.58 3.36 -1.41
C ILE A 15 14.02 3.14 -1.86
N ASP A 16 14.31 2.02 -2.53
CA ASP A 16 15.68 1.81 -3.01
C ASP A 16 16.03 2.76 -4.17
N PRO A 17 17.30 3.13 -4.34
CA PRO A 17 17.70 4.07 -5.39
C PRO A 17 17.38 3.62 -6.81
N GLY A 18 17.30 2.31 -7.06
CA GLY A 18 16.91 1.74 -8.34
C GLY A 18 15.40 1.75 -8.59
N LEU A 19 14.60 2.18 -7.61
CA LEU A 19 13.14 2.19 -7.66
C LEU A 19 12.53 0.81 -7.96
N GLU A 20 13.14 -0.25 -7.46
CA GLU A 20 12.65 -1.61 -7.62
C GLU A 20 11.90 -2.12 -6.39
N THR A 21 12.24 -1.58 -5.20
CA THR A 21 11.62 -2.00 -3.93
C THR A 21 11.20 -0.82 -3.08
N ILE A 22 10.20 -1.06 -2.24
CA ILE A 22 9.72 -0.12 -1.22
C ILE A 22 9.40 -0.86 0.08
N HIS A 23 9.64 -0.18 1.19
CA HIS A 23 9.20 -0.59 2.53
C HIS A 23 8.34 0.52 3.13
N CYS A 24 7.16 0.16 3.59
CA CYS A 24 6.23 1.01 4.34
C CYS A 24 5.85 0.37 5.67
N GLU A 25 5.35 1.17 6.58
CA GLU A 25 4.77 0.73 7.85
C GLU A 25 3.31 1.13 7.96
N GLY A 26 2.53 0.31 8.69
CA GLY A 26 1.16 0.60 9.05
C GLY A 26 0.84 0.07 10.44
N LEU A 27 0.47 0.95 11.37
CA LEU A 27 0.02 0.56 12.70
C LEU A 27 -1.48 0.28 12.68
N VAL A 28 -1.86 -0.93 13.03
CA VAL A 28 -3.26 -1.32 13.17
C VAL A 28 -3.86 -0.59 14.38
N PRO A 29 -4.92 0.23 14.20
CA PRO A 29 -5.46 1.02 15.30
C PRO A 29 -6.10 0.13 16.39
N GLU A 30 -6.11 0.61 17.61
CA GLU A 30 -6.78 -0.08 18.72
C GLU A 30 -8.30 -0.10 18.52
N GLU A 31 -8.85 0.95 17.90
CA GLU A 31 -10.28 1.08 17.64
C GLU A 31 -10.54 1.46 16.19
N SER A 32 -11.56 0.86 15.60
CA SER A 32 -12.05 1.18 14.24
C SER A 32 -13.47 0.65 14.09
N SER A 33 -14.32 1.35 13.37
CA SER A 33 -15.67 0.85 13.03
C SER A 33 -15.65 -0.46 12.25
N ILE A 34 -14.54 -0.78 11.57
CA ILE A 34 -14.34 -2.09 10.92
C ILE A 34 -14.40 -3.23 11.95
N PHE A 35 -13.85 -3.03 13.14
CA PHE A 35 -13.79 -4.06 14.17
C PHE A 35 -15.13 -4.30 14.89
N GLU A 36 -16.08 -3.35 14.80
CA GLU A 36 -17.43 -3.53 15.35
C GLU A 36 -18.16 -4.69 14.67
N GLY A 37 -17.92 -4.89 13.36
CA GLY A 37 -18.50 -5.98 12.58
C GLY A 37 -17.56 -7.15 12.32
N HIS A 38 -16.24 -6.96 12.50
CA HIS A 38 -15.22 -7.98 12.14
C HIS A 38 -14.20 -8.23 13.28
N PHE A 39 -14.57 -8.89 14.38
CA PHE A 39 -15.90 -9.37 14.74
C PHE A 39 -16.32 -8.84 16.10
N PRO A 40 -17.62 -8.76 16.44
CA PRO A 40 -18.05 -8.26 17.73
C PRO A 40 -17.34 -8.97 18.90
N GLY A 41 -16.67 -8.19 19.77
CA GLY A 41 -15.89 -8.72 20.89
C GLY A 41 -14.60 -9.47 20.54
N HIS A 42 -14.28 -9.58 19.26
CA HIS A 42 -13.08 -10.27 18.76
C HIS A 42 -12.52 -9.57 17.51
N PRO A 43 -11.87 -8.42 17.68
CA PRO A 43 -11.44 -7.59 16.57
C PRO A 43 -10.31 -8.23 15.79
N LEU A 44 -10.52 -8.36 14.49
CA LEU A 44 -9.52 -8.84 13.52
C LEU A 44 -9.47 -7.90 12.31
N MET A 45 -8.28 -7.60 11.83
CA MET A 45 -8.12 -6.88 10.57
C MET A 45 -8.60 -7.77 9.41
N PRO A 46 -9.56 -7.31 8.60
CA PRO A 46 -9.96 -8.07 7.42
C PRO A 46 -8.80 -8.33 6.47
N GLY A 47 -8.64 -9.58 6.02
CA GLY A 47 -7.53 -9.95 5.13
C GLY A 47 -7.52 -9.17 3.81
N VAL A 48 -8.68 -8.81 3.29
CA VAL A 48 -8.78 -7.97 2.08
C VAL A 48 -8.20 -6.57 2.27
N LEU A 49 -8.22 -6.04 3.49
CA LEU A 49 -7.60 -4.75 3.82
C LEU A 49 -6.07 -4.86 3.97
N LEU A 50 -5.54 -6.04 4.28
CA LEU A 50 -4.11 -6.30 4.22
C LEU A 50 -3.62 -6.30 2.77
N ILE A 51 -4.42 -6.83 1.84
CA ILE A 51 -4.15 -6.72 0.40
C ILE A 51 -4.16 -5.26 -0.03
N GLU A 52 -5.13 -4.48 0.42
CA GLU A 52 -5.18 -3.02 0.16
C GLU A 52 -3.95 -2.30 0.69
N ALA A 53 -3.47 -2.63 1.89
CA ALA A 53 -2.24 -2.06 2.44
C ALA A 53 -1.01 -2.35 1.56
N MET A 54 -0.88 -3.57 1.07
CA MET A 54 0.17 -3.94 0.12
C MET A 54 0.00 -3.23 -1.23
N ALA A 55 -1.24 -3.05 -1.68
CA ALA A 55 -1.53 -2.32 -2.92
C ALA A 55 -1.15 -0.83 -2.81
N GLN A 56 -1.48 -0.17 -1.70
CA GLN A 56 -1.07 1.22 -1.46
C GLN A 56 0.46 1.35 -1.38
N THR A 57 1.13 0.42 -0.72
CA THR A 57 2.60 0.37 -0.68
C THR A 57 3.19 0.30 -2.08
N THR A 58 2.68 -0.61 -2.92
CA THR A 58 3.11 -0.72 -4.32
C THR A 58 2.78 0.55 -5.10
N GLY A 59 1.61 1.15 -4.85
CA GLY A 59 1.19 2.39 -5.48
C GLY A 59 2.20 3.52 -5.30
N TRP A 60 2.76 3.68 -4.10
CA TRP A 60 3.81 4.67 -3.84
C TRP A 60 5.06 4.41 -4.67
N LEU A 61 5.49 3.16 -4.81
CA LEU A 61 6.64 2.81 -5.64
C LEU A 61 6.38 3.11 -7.12
N VAL A 62 5.20 2.77 -7.63
CA VAL A 62 4.84 3.06 -9.03
C VAL A 62 4.76 4.58 -9.28
N LEU A 63 4.23 5.35 -8.35
CA LEU A 63 4.21 6.81 -8.43
C LEU A 63 5.63 7.41 -8.44
N ALA A 64 6.54 6.89 -7.61
CA ALA A 64 7.95 7.27 -7.66
C ALA A 64 8.57 7.01 -9.04
N ARG A 65 8.37 5.79 -9.56
CA ARG A 65 8.95 5.35 -10.85
C ARG A 65 8.49 6.22 -12.03
N ASN A 66 7.23 6.61 -12.05
CA ASN A 66 6.69 7.45 -13.13
C ASN A 66 6.66 8.95 -12.80
N ARG A 67 7.33 9.36 -11.69
CA ARG A 67 7.43 10.77 -11.27
C ARG A 67 6.07 11.46 -11.11
N PHE A 68 5.06 10.72 -10.63
CA PHE A 68 3.67 11.18 -10.49
C PHE A 68 3.01 11.65 -11.80
N ASP A 69 3.51 11.17 -12.96
CA ASP A 69 2.89 11.47 -14.25
C ASP A 69 1.55 10.74 -14.44
N LYS A 70 1.47 9.50 -13.94
CA LYS A 70 0.28 8.65 -14.08
C LYS A 70 -0.09 7.97 -12.77
N MET A 71 -1.36 7.58 -12.66
CA MET A 71 -1.92 6.91 -11.49
C MET A 71 -1.96 5.39 -11.67
N PRO A 72 -1.43 4.60 -10.70
CA PRO A 72 -1.62 3.15 -10.68
C PRO A 72 -2.99 2.79 -10.10
N PHE A 73 -3.68 1.87 -10.78
CA PHE A 73 -4.95 1.29 -10.32
C PHE A 73 -4.80 -0.22 -10.20
N LEU A 74 -5.14 -0.79 -9.05
CA LEU A 74 -5.12 -2.23 -8.85
C LEU A 74 -6.09 -2.91 -9.82
N ALA A 75 -5.56 -3.82 -10.63
CA ALA A 75 -6.33 -4.53 -11.66
C ALA A 75 -6.49 -6.01 -11.37
N THR A 76 -5.46 -6.66 -10.79
CA THR A 76 -5.50 -8.10 -10.52
C THR A 76 -4.76 -8.42 -9.23
N VAL A 77 -5.33 -9.33 -8.46
CA VAL A 77 -4.69 -9.96 -7.30
C VAL A 77 -4.49 -11.43 -7.62
N LYS A 78 -3.24 -11.88 -7.57
CA LYS A 78 -2.89 -13.28 -7.83
C LYS A 78 -2.25 -13.91 -6.61
N GLU A 79 -2.54 -15.19 -6.40
CA GLU A 79 -1.90 -16.03 -5.38
C GLU A 79 -1.84 -15.40 -3.99
N ALA A 80 -2.89 -14.65 -3.61
CA ALA A 80 -2.97 -14.05 -2.28
C ALA A 80 -3.03 -15.15 -1.21
N LYS A 81 -2.09 -15.11 -0.27
CA LYS A 81 -2.03 -16.04 0.86
C LYS A 81 -2.10 -15.24 2.15
N LEU A 82 -3.19 -15.44 2.89
CA LEU A 82 -3.41 -14.87 4.22
C LEU A 82 -3.07 -15.97 5.24
N ARG A 83 -1.98 -15.79 5.99
CA ARG A 83 -1.39 -16.84 6.82
C ARG A 83 -1.73 -16.73 8.29
N THR A 84 -1.89 -15.50 8.77
CA THR A 84 -2.01 -15.21 10.19
C THR A 84 -3.01 -14.08 10.37
N PHE A 85 -3.83 -14.16 11.42
CA PHE A 85 -4.71 -13.06 11.82
C PHE A 85 -3.90 -11.86 12.31
N VAL A 86 -4.43 -10.68 12.03
CA VAL A 86 -3.90 -9.41 12.51
C VAL A 86 -4.89 -8.79 13.47
N VAL A 87 -4.39 -8.37 14.62
CA VAL A 87 -5.18 -7.79 15.70
C VAL A 87 -4.81 -6.31 15.93
N PRO A 88 -5.67 -5.53 16.60
CA PRO A 88 -5.37 -4.15 16.99
C PRO A 88 -4.02 -4.01 17.69
N GLY A 89 -3.34 -2.89 17.47
CA GLY A 89 -2.05 -2.56 18.07
C GLY A 89 -0.83 -3.16 17.38
N GLN A 90 -1.00 -4.08 16.43
CA GLN A 90 0.13 -4.64 15.69
C GLN A 90 0.70 -3.65 14.68
N ASN A 91 2.03 -3.56 14.62
CA ASN A 91 2.74 -2.79 13.60
C ASN A 91 3.11 -3.69 12.43
N LEU A 92 2.69 -3.30 11.23
CA LEU A 92 2.91 -4.07 10.01
C LEU A 92 4.03 -3.47 9.19
N ASP A 93 4.94 -4.33 8.74
CA ASP A 93 5.90 -4.02 7.71
C ASP A 93 5.37 -4.49 6.35
N LEU A 94 5.30 -3.54 5.42
CA LEU A 94 4.73 -3.72 4.09
C LEU A 94 5.83 -3.57 3.05
N TYR A 95 6.04 -4.59 2.24
CA TYR A 95 7.08 -4.62 1.22
C TYR A 95 6.49 -4.84 -0.16
N SER A 96 7.05 -4.17 -1.15
CA SER A 96 6.75 -4.43 -2.55
C SER A 96 8.02 -4.44 -3.38
N LYS A 97 8.07 -5.33 -4.37
CA LYS A 97 9.13 -5.43 -5.37
C LYS A 97 8.52 -5.48 -6.75
N ILE A 98 8.97 -4.63 -7.67
CA ILE A 98 8.58 -4.68 -9.06
C ILE A 98 9.19 -5.93 -9.71
N LEU A 99 8.35 -6.74 -10.36
CA LEU A 99 8.77 -7.90 -11.15
C LEU A 99 8.84 -7.57 -12.63
N HIS A 100 7.87 -6.80 -13.11
CA HIS A 100 7.77 -6.42 -14.52
C HIS A 100 7.01 -5.11 -14.67
N GLU A 101 7.42 -4.31 -15.65
CA GLU A 101 6.74 -3.10 -16.06
C GLU A 101 6.73 -3.01 -17.59
N GLY A 102 5.58 -2.75 -18.19
CA GLY A 102 5.46 -2.58 -19.63
C GLY A 102 4.01 -2.51 -20.09
N SER A 103 3.79 -1.91 -21.25
CA SER A 103 2.47 -1.80 -21.90
C SER A 103 1.37 -1.21 -21.01
N GLY A 104 1.72 -0.29 -20.11
CA GLY A 104 0.79 0.34 -19.17
C GLY A 104 0.40 -0.52 -17.97
N PHE A 105 1.15 -1.59 -17.71
CA PHE A 105 0.97 -2.47 -16.55
C PHE A 105 2.24 -2.54 -15.71
N VAL A 106 2.04 -2.76 -14.41
CA VAL A 106 3.11 -3.07 -13.46
C VAL A 106 2.71 -4.33 -12.70
N VAL A 107 3.63 -5.28 -12.61
CA VAL A 107 3.49 -6.50 -11.81
C VAL A 107 4.44 -6.41 -10.64
N ALA A 108 3.93 -6.61 -9.43
CA ALA A 108 4.71 -6.54 -8.20
C ALA A 108 4.48 -7.74 -7.29
N GLN A 109 5.55 -8.21 -6.68
CA GLN A 109 5.49 -9.16 -5.57
C GLN A 109 5.39 -8.39 -4.27
N THR A 110 4.39 -8.71 -3.45
CA THR A 110 4.14 -8.02 -2.19
C THR A 110 4.13 -8.96 -1.01
N ARG A 111 4.49 -8.43 0.15
CA ARG A 111 4.40 -9.16 1.41
C ARG A 111 4.16 -8.21 2.58
N CYS A 112 3.48 -8.74 3.59
CA CYS A 112 3.29 -8.09 4.89
C CYS A 112 3.86 -8.98 5.97
N THR A 113 4.60 -8.40 6.91
CA THR A 113 5.11 -9.07 8.10
C THR A 113 4.75 -8.29 9.35
N CYS A 114 4.74 -8.94 10.49
CA CYS A 114 4.66 -8.33 11.81
C CYS A 114 5.74 -8.94 12.69
N GLU A 115 6.63 -8.11 13.25
CA GLU A 115 7.79 -8.59 14.03
C GLU A 115 8.59 -9.68 13.30
N GLY A 116 8.78 -9.51 11.99
CA GLY A 116 9.49 -10.46 11.13
C GLY A 116 8.70 -11.72 10.75
N LYS A 117 7.51 -11.95 11.31
CA LYS A 117 6.68 -13.10 10.99
C LYS A 117 5.82 -12.83 9.76
N PRO A 118 5.74 -13.76 8.78
CA PRO A 118 4.90 -13.62 7.61
C PRO A 118 3.41 -13.54 7.97
N ILE A 119 2.75 -12.50 7.53
CA ILE A 119 1.30 -12.29 7.70
C ILE A 119 0.56 -12.65 6.41
N CYS A 120 0.93 -12.02 5.31
CA CYS A 120 0.34 -12.28 4.00
C CYS A 120 1.30 -11.92 2.88
N ASN A 121 1.00 -12.44 1.70
CA ASN A 121 1.70 -12.06 0.46
C ASN A 121 0.76 -12.21 -0.73
N ALA A 122 1.04 -11.49 -1.79
CA ALA A 122 0.33 -11.59 -3.06
C ALA A 122 1.21 -11.09 -4.21
N GLU A 123 0.90 -11.53 -5.44
CA GLU A 123 1.31 -10.83 -6.65
C GLU A 123 0.18 -9.87 -7.05
N LEU A 124 0.52 -8.61 -7.26
CA LEU A 124 -0.41 -7.56 -7.64
C LEU A 124 -0.10 -7.04 -9.03
N VAL A 125 -1.14 -6.83 -9.83
CA VAL A 125 -1.01 -6.21 -11.15
C VAL A 125 -1.75 -4.88 -11.16
N PHE A 126 -1.07 -3.83 -11.58
CA PHE A 126 -1.63 -2.48 -11.70
C PHE A 126 -1.72 -2.08 -13.17
N ARG A 127 -2.80 -1.37 -13.50
CA ARG A 127 -2.86 -0.55 -14.72
C ARG A 127 -2.38 0.85 -14.36
N VAL A 128 -1.50 1.38 -15.18
CA VAL A 128 -0.97 2.75 -15.03
C VAL A 128 -1.63 3.62 -16.08
N LEU A 129 -2.50 4.51 -15.63
CA LEU A 129 -3.38 5.33 -16.46
C LEU A 129 -3.14 6.82 -16.22
N PRO A 130 -3.47 7.70 -17.18
CA PRO A 130 -3.49 9.12 -16.93
C PRO A 130 -4.33 9.46 -15.68
N TRP A 131 -3.95 10.53 -15.00
CA TRP A 131 -4.76 11.02 -13.88
C TRP A 131 -6.20 11.29 -14.34
N PRO A 132 -7.21 10.85 -13.58
CA PRO A 132 -8.60 11.28 -13.83
C PRO A 132 -8.72 12.80 -13.76
N GLU A 133 -9.67 13.35 -14.48
CA GLU A 133 -9.97 14.78 -14.38
C GLU A 133 -10.30 15.18 -12.94
N GLY A 134 -9.96 16.44 -12.56
CA GLY A 134 -10.23 16.98 -11.25
C GLY A 134 -9.01 16.99 -10.33
N ARG A 135 -9.25 16.94 -9.01
CA ARG A 135 -8.22 17.16 -7.97
C ARG A 135 -7.56 15.89 -7.45
N MET A 136 -7.68 14.75 -8.11
CA MET A 136 -7.17 13.49 -7.57
C MET A 136 -5.65 13.54 -7.34
N LYS A 137 -4.89 14.08 -8.28
CA LYS A 137 -3.43 14.23 -8.14
C LYS A 137 -3.06 15.07 -6.92
N ASP A 138 -3.74 16.21 -6.71
CA ASP A 138 -3.50 17.08 -5.57
C ASP A 138 -3.80 16.38 -4.24
N VAL A 139 -4.86 15.57 -4.20
CA VAL A 139 -5.21 14.78 -3.02
C VAL A 139 -4.14 13.74 -2.73
N VAL A 140 -3.67 13.02 -3.75
CA VAL A 140 -2.62 12.00 -3.58
C VAL A 140 -1.29 12.63 -3.13
N LEU A 141 -0.92 13.81 -3.66
CA LEU A 141 0.27 14.53 -3.21
C LEU A 141 0.18 14.93 -1.73
N LYS A 142 -0.99 15.39 -1.26
CA LYS A 142 -1.20 15.66 0.17
C LYS A 142 -1.14 14.40 1.05
N VAL A 143 -1.56 13.27 0.51
CA VAL A 143 -1.41 11.99 1.22
C VAL A 143 0.05 11.57 1.25
N ALA A 144 0.80 11.78 0.17
CA ALA A 144 2.24 11.51 0.10
C ALA A 144 3.02 12.25 1.20
N GLU A 145 2.75 13.54 1.41
CA GLU A 145 3.34 14.32 2.51
C GLU A 145 3.02 13.70 3.89
N ARG A 146 1.79 13.25 4.09
CA ARG A 146 1.34 12.66 5.36
C ARG A 146 2.04 11.35 5.69
N VAL A 147 2.34 10.53 4.68
CA VAL A 147 3.04 9.24 4.85
C VAL A 147 4.55 9.39 4.75
N GLU A 148 5.06 10.61 4.86
CA GLU A 148 6.50 10.92 4.79
C GLU A 148 7.15 10.44 3.48
N PHE A 149 6.38 10.42 2.38
CA PHE A 149 6.93 10.13 1.08
C PHE A 149 7.81 11.30 0.62
N PRO A 150 9.04 11.06 0.12
CA PRO A 150 9.96 12.13 -0.28
C PRO A 150 9.55 12.75 -1.64
N VAL A 151 8.44 13.48 -1.65
CA VAL A 151 7.82 14.06 -2.85
C VAL A 151 8.79 14.88 -3.68
N ALA A 152 9.64 15.68 -3.02
CA ALA A 152 10.59 16.56 -3.68
C ALA A 152 11.63 15.82 -4.55
N ASP A 153 11.88 14.54 -4.27
CA ASP A 153 12.83 13.73 -5.05
C ASP A 153 12.22 13.23 -6.36
N TYR A 154 10.89 13.23 -6.47
CA TYR A 154 10.14 12.58 -7.56
C TYR A 154 9.18 13.49 -8.32
N VAL A 155 8.89 14.67 -7.83
CA VAL A 155 8.01 15.64 -8.50
C VAL A 155 8.82 16.88 -8.84
N ASP A 156 8.88 17.22 -10.11
CA ASP A 156 9.51 18.48 -10.54
C ASP A 156 8.69 19.67 -10.02
N ALA A 157 9.38 20.70 -9.52
CA ALA A 157 8.78 21.91 -8.99
C ALA A 157 8.07 22.74 -10.08
#